data_2235ed3adaa39f06c20560fc87070b1b
#
_entry.id   2235ed3adaa39f06c20560fc87070b1b
#
_cell.length_a   1.000
_cell.length_b   1.000
_cell.length_c   1.000
_cell.angle_alpha   90.00
_cell.angle_beta   90.00
_cell.angle_gamma   90.00
#
_symmetry.space_group_name_H-M   'P 1'
#
loop_
_entity.id
_entity.type
_entity.pdbx_description
1 polymer ?
#
loop_
_entity_poly.entity_id
_entity_poly.type
_entity_poly.pdbx_seq_one_letter_code
_entity_poly.pdbx_strand_id
1 'polypeptide(L)'
;MRVFVTGATGFIGTELVKELIEVGHQVRGLTRSDSGVEQLKAVGAEVHRGDLTDLDSLRSGARGADTVVHLAFSHDFSKFAQNAEDEKKAIEALGSVLEPGKLFVVTSGVGLTSGTPGQVRTETDLPVDSPAIPRRPEQAAQEIAKKGVHVAVVRLPQVHDTRKQGLVPLLTQIAREKGVSAYVGDGANRWAAAPLKDVAHLYRLAVEKTGPGVTVYNAVQEEGVSAREIAETIGKGLRVPAVSITPDMAGEHFGWFAHFAALDMPASSEWTRKALGWEPTGPGLIEDLTNMKYL
;
A
#
# COMPACT_ATOMS: atom_id res chain seq x y z
N MET A 1 0.41 0.52 -23.73
CA MET A 1 -0.52 -0.51 -23.24
C MET A 1 -1.80 0.17 -22.75
N ARG A 2 -2.91 -0.56 -22.71
CA ARG A 2 -4.14 -0.13 -22.05
C ARG A 2 -4.12 -0.65 -20.61
N VAL A 3 -4.12 0.26 -19.64
CA VAL A 3 -4.01 -0.06 -18.23
C VAL A 3 -5.30 0.33 -17.50
N PHE A 4 -5.98 -0.64 -16.88
CA PHE A 4 -7.11 -0.36 -16.01
C PHE A 4 -6.64 -0.24 -14.56
N VAL A 5 -6.94 0.87 -13.90
CA VAL A 5 -6.47 1.17 -12.54
C VAL A 5 -7.66 1.30 -11.59
N THR A 6 -7.77 0.45 -10.59
CA THR A 6 -8.67 0.67 -9.45
C THR A 6 -7.96 1.47 -8.38
N GLY A 7 -8.69 2.28 -7.62
CA GLY A 7 -8.06 3.22 -6.68
C GLY A 7 -7.30 4.35 -7.38
N ALA A 8 -7.62 4.62 -8.65
CA ALA A 8 -6.96 5.58 -9.53
C ALA A 8 -6.94 7.04 -8.99
N THR A 9 -7.90 7.38 -8.14
CA THR A 9 -8.02 8.70 -7.49
C THR A 9 -7.53 8.70 -6.03
N GLY A 10 -6.94 7.59 -5.59
CA GLY A 10 -6.37 7.43 -4.27
C GLY A 10 -4.95 8.02 -4.17
N PHE A 11 -4.34 7.89 -2.99
CA PHE A 11 -3.03 8.45 -2.69
C PHE A 11 -1.95 8.00 -3.67
N ILE A 12 -1.75 6.69 -3.84
CA ILE A 12 -0.78 6.14 -4.79
C ILE A 12 -1.32 6.24 -6.23
N GLY A 13 -2.61 5.94 -6.42
CA GLY A 13 -3.22 5.87 -7.75
C GLY A 13 -3.12 7.17 -8.54
N THR A 14 -3.26 8.32 -7.88
CA THR A 14 -3.15 9.63 -8.54
C THR A 14 -1.77 9.85 -9.16
N GLU A 15 -0.70 9.51 -8.44
CA GLU A 15 0.67 9.65 -8.97
C GLU A 15 0.96 8.59 -10.03
N LEU A 16 0.51 7.35 -9.83
CA LEU A 16 0.68 6.28 -10.82
C LEU A 16 -0.02 6.59 -12.15
N VAL A 17 -1.27 7.07 -12.10
CA VAL A 17 -2.02 7.43 -13.31
C VAL A 17 -1.30 8.50 -14.11
N LYS A 18 -0.77 9.54 -13.47
CA LYS A 18 0.01 10.59 -14.13
C LYS A 18 1.24 10.00 -14.79
N GLU A 19 2.03 9.22 -14.06
CA GLU A 19 3.28 8.64 -14.56
C GLU A 19 3.04 7.69 -15.74
N LEU A 20 2.00 6.85 -15.68
CA LEU A 20 1.63 5.96 -16.79
C LEU A 20 1.24 6.73 -18.06
N ILE A 21 0.52 7.83 -17.93
CA ILE A 21 0.12 8.67 -19.07
C ILE A 21 1.33 9.41 -19.64
N GLU A 22 2.21 9.96 -18.80
CA GLU A 22 3.42 10.67 -19.21
C GLU A 22 4.35 9.80 -20.06
N VAL A 23 4.41 8.50 -19.80
CA VAL A 23 5.21 7.55 -20.62
C VAL A 23 4.40 6.92 -21.78
N GLY A 24 3.19 7.40 -22.06
CA GLY A 24 2.40 7.04 -23.24
C GLY A 24 1.49 5.83 -23.08
N HIS A 25 1.18 5.38 -21.86
CA HIS A 25 0.14 4.38 -21.64
C HIS A 25 -1.26 5.00 -21.72
N GLN A 26 -2.23 4.23 -22.20
CA GLN A 26 -3.65 4.59 -22.14
C GLN A 26 -4.22 4.10 -20.82
N VAL A 27 -4.61 5.02 -19.95
CA VAL A 27 -5.10 4.68 -18.61
C VAL A 27 -6.61 4.87 -18.54
N ARG A 28 -7.31 3.83 -18.07
CA ARG A 28 -8.71 3.87 -17.65
C ARG A 28 -8.75 3.77 -16.13
N GLY A 29 -9.26 4.81 -15.46
CA GLY A 29 -9.32 4.87 -13.99
C GLY A 29 -10.72 4.59 -13.45
N LEU A 30 -10.84 3.69 -12.46
CA LEU A 30 -12.08 3.46 -11.73
C LEU A 30 -12.31 4.59 -10.73
N THR A 31 -13.51 5.19 -10.76
CA THR A 31 -13.96 6.15 -9.74
C THR A 31 -15.46 6.09 -9.51
N ARG A 32 -15.88 6.34 -8.26
CA ARG A 32 -17.29 6.43 -7.87
C ARG A 32 -17.82 7.87 -7.74
N SER A 33 -16.93 8.85 -7.58
CA SER A 33 -17.30 10.24 -7.28
C SER A 33 -17.12 11.18 -8.46
N ASP A 34 -17.90 12.28 -8.48
CA ASP A 34 -17.77 13.31 -9.51
C ASP A 34 -16.42 14.03 -9.43
N SER A 35 -15.93 14.27 -8.22
CA SER A 35 -14.58 14.82 -8.03
C SER A 35 -13.49 13.93 -8.60
N GLY A 36 -13.63 12.60 -8.48
CA GLY A 36 -12.72 11.66 -9.10
C GLY A 36 -12.81 11.65 -10.63
N VAL A 37 -13.99 11.87 -11.20
CA VAL A 37 -14.16 12.05 -12.66
C VAL A 37 -13.35 13.25 -13.15
N GLU A 38 -13.49 14.39 -12.48
CA GLU A 38 -12.76 15.61 -12.87
C GLU A 38 -11.23 15.43 -12.70
N GLN A 39 -10.82 14.75 -11.62
CA GLN A 39 -9.41 14.45 -11.39
C GLN A 39 -8.80 13.57 -12.50
N LEU A 40 -9.49 12.51 -12.93
CA LEU A 40 -9.02 11.63 -13.99
C LEU A 40 -8.99 12.32 -15.34
N LYS A 41 -10.04 13.09 -15.69
CA LYS A 41 -10.08 13.89 -16.91
C LYS A 41 -8.95 14.92 -16.98
N ALA A 42 -8.66 15.57 -15.85
CA ALA A 42 -7.62 16.60 -15.78
C ALA A 42 -6.23 16.08 -16.14
N VAL A 43 -5.96 14.79 -15.93
CA VAL A 43 -4.70 14.14 -16.30
C VAL A 43 -4.77 13.37 -17.62
N GLY A 44 -5.89 13.40 -18.33
CA GLY A 44 -6.05 12.72 -19.62
C GLY A 44 -6.42 11.23 -19.53
N ALA A 45 -6.84 10.74 -18.35
CA ALA A 45 -7.28 9.37 -18.19
C ALA A 45 -8.72 9.16 -18.66
N GLU A 46 -9.01 7.98 -19.23
CA GLU A 46 -10.37 7.53 -19.47
C GLU A 46 -11.07 7.23 -18.13
N VAL A 47 -12.29 7.71 -17.97
CA VAL A 47 -13.08 7.52 -16.75
C VAL A 47 -13.94 6.27 -16.85
N HIS A 48 -13.82 5.38 -15.88
CA HIS A 48 -14.74 4.26 -15.67
C HIS A 48 -15.50 4.46 -14.35
N ARG A 49 -16.83 4.66 -14.46
CA ARG A 49 -17.70 4.78 -13.28
C ARG A 49 -17.94 3.40 -12.67
N GLY A 50 -17.72 3.27 -11.39
CA GLY A 50 -17.99 2.03 -10.66
C GLY A 50 -17.46 2.09 -9.22
N ASP A 51 -17.67 1.01 -8.49
CA ASP A 51 -17.27 0.86 -7.09
C ASP A 51 -16.55 -0.49 -6.88
N LEU A 52 -15.76 -0.58 -5.81
CA LEU A 52 -15.04 -1.80 -5.45
C LEU A 52 -15.98 -3.00 -5.16
N THR A 53 -17.19 -2.72 -4.72
CA THR A 53 -18.22 -3.74 -4.41
C THR A 53 -19.13 -4.05 -5.60
N ASP A 54 -19.11 -3.25 -6.66
CA ASP A 54 -19.80 -3.52 -7.92
C ASP A 54 -18.92 -4.38 -8.85
N LEU A 55 -19.01 -5.69 -8.68
CA LEU A 55 -18.17 -6.65 -9.40
C LEU A 55 -18.38 -6.62 -10.93
N ASP A 56 -19.56 -6.24 -11.40
CA ASP A 56 -19.82 -6.12 -12.84
C ASP A 56 -19.17 -4.87 -13.42
N SER A 57 -19.14 -3.77 -12.68
CA SER A 57 -18.36 -2.59 -13.07
C SER A 57 -16.86 -2.91 -13.13
N LEU A 58 -16.33 -3.69 -12.17
CA LEU A 58 -14.94 -4.11 -12.19
C LEU A 58 -14.61 -4.96 -13.42
N ARG A 59 -15.45 -5.96 -13.72
CA ARG A 59 -15.29 -6.82 -14.91
C ARG A 59 -15.34 -6.00 -16.19
N SER A 60 -16.29 -5.07 -16.32
CA SER A 60 -16.42 -4.24 -17.52
C SER A 60 -15.24 -3.30 -17.71
N GLY A 61 -14.70 -2.74 -16.60
CA GLY A 61 -13.52 -1.88 -16.64
C GLY A 61 -12.25 -2.61 -17.05
N ALA A 62 -12.07 -3.86 -16.57
CA ALA A 62 -10.89 -4.68 -16.85
C ALA A 62 -10.91 -5.33 -18.25
N ARG A 63 -12.10 -5.49 -18.88
CA ARG A 63 -12.18 -6.09 -20.22
C ARG A 63 -11.39 -5.30 -21.24
N GLY A 64 -10.59 -6.03 -22.02
CA GLY A 64 -9.75 -5.47 -23.08
C GLY A 64 -8.54 -4.68 -22.57
N ALA A 65 -8.28 -4.64 -21.27
CA ALA A 65 -7.03 -4.10 -20.74
C ALA A 65 -5.85 -5.04 -21.04
N ASP A 66 -4.68 -4.48 -21.29
CA ASP A 66 -3.44 -5.23 -21.40
C ASP A 66 -2.89 -5.52 -20.00
N THR A 67 -3.15 -4.62 -19.06
CA THR A 67 -2.76 -4.74 -17.65
C THR A 67 -3.86 -4.17 -16.75
N VAL A 68 -4.10 -4.83 -15.63
CA VAL A 68 -4.92 -4.30 -14.52
C VAL A 68 -4.02 -4.01 -13.33
N VAL A 69 -4.16 -2.82 -12.72
CA VAL A 69 -3.51 -2.46 -11.47
C VAL A 69 -4.56 -2.25 -10.39
N HIS A 70 -4.54 -3.10 -9.37
CA HIS A 70 -5.50 -3.07 -8.27
C HIS A 70 -4.88 -2.41 -7.03
N LEU A 71 -5.20 -1.11 -6.84
CA LEU A 71 -4.77 -0.29 -5.69
C LEU A 71 -5.91 -0.03 -4.69
N ALA A 72 -7.16 -0.30 -5.09
CA ALA A 72 -8.31 0.03 -4.27
C ALA A 72 -8.40 -0.87 -3.04
N PHE A 73 -8.45 -0.25 -1.86
CA PHE A 73 -8.76 -0.91 -0.59
C PHE A 73 -9.53 0.07 0.31
N SER A 74 -10.52 -0.43 1.06
CA SER A 74 -11.23 0.39 2.05
C SER A 74 -10.42 0.46 3.35
N HIS A 75 -10.07 1.68 3.78
CA HIS A 75 -9.33 1.93 5.01
C HIS A 75 -10.24 2.18 6.23
N ASP A 76 -11.51 1.77 6.17
CA ASP A 76 -12.37 1.70 7.34
C ASP A 76 -12.00 0.45 8.17
N PHE A 77 -11.04 0.60 9.07
CA PHE A 77 -10.56 -0.52 9.88
C PHE A 77 -11.59 -1.08 10.86
N SER A 78 -12.71 -0.36 11.11
CA SER A 78 -13.83 -0.89 11.90
C SER A 78 -14.53 -2.06 11.20
N LYS A 79 -14.36 -2.18 9.87
CA LYS A 79 -14.92 -3.23 9.00
C LYS A 79 -13.83 -4.07 8.33
N PHE A 80 -12.67 -4.23 8.97
CA PHE A 80 -11.49 -4.80 8.33
C PHE A 80 -11.73 -6.18 7.71
N ALA A 81 -12.45 -7.07 8.39
CA ALA A 81 -12.78 -8.39 7.86
C ALA A 81 -13.69 -8.32 6.61
N GLN A 82 -14.69 -7.43 6.61
CA GLN A 82 -15.53 -7.20 5.44
C GLN A 82 -14.76 -6.61 4.29
N ASN A 83 -13.91 -5.61 4.56
CA ASN A 83 -13.07 -4.97 3.55
C ASN A 83 -12.09 -5.97 2.90
N ALA A 84 -11.58 -6.92 3.68
CA ALA A 84 -10.72 -7.99 3.18
C ALA A 84 -11.48 -8.97 2.25
N GLU A 85 -12.71 -9.32 2.60
CA GLU A 85 -13.56 -10.17 1.75
C GLU A 85 -13.98 -9.44 0.46
N ASP A 86 -14.30 -8.15 0.55
CA ASP A 86 -14.64 -7.34 -0.63
C ASP A 86 -13.43 -7.19 -1.57
N GLU A 87 -12.22 -6.97 -1.03
CA GLU A 87 -10.98 -6.96 -1.81
C GLU A 87 -10.76 -8.30 -2.53
N LYS A 88 -10.93 -9.42 -1.84
CA LYS A 88 -10.80 -10.75 -2.44
C LYS A 88 -11.76 -10.93 -3.61
N LYS A 89 -13.04 -10.59 -3.44
CA LYS A 89 -14.04 -10.66 -4.52
C LYS A 89 -13.69 -9.74 -5.68
N ALA A 90 -13.18 -8.55 -5.40
CA ALA A 90 -12.73 -7.62 -6.42
C ALA A 90 -11.55 -8.19 -7.23
N ILE A 91 -10.54 -8.77 -6.57
CA ILE A 91 -9.41 -9.43 -7.22
C ILE A 91 -9.89 -10.58 -8.12
N GLU A 92 -10.78 -11.44 -7.61
CA GLU A 92 -11.37 -12.53 -8.36
C GLU A 92 -12.17 -12.05 -9.59
N ALA A 93 -12.98 -10.99 -9.42
CA ALA A 93 -13.77 -10.40 -10.51
C ALA A 93 -12.89 -9.79 -11.59
N LEU A 94 -11.87 -9.00 -11.22
CA LEU A 94 -10.90 -8.41 -12.14
C LEU A 94 -10.14 -9.49 -12.92
N GLY A 95 -9.61 -10.48 -12.20
CA GLY A 95 -8.84 -11.58 -12.81
C GLY A 95 -9.69 -12.51 -13.68
N SER A 96 -11.01 -12.60 -13.43
CA SER A 96 -11.90 -13.51 -14.20
C SER A 96 -12.06 -13.14 -15.67
N VAL A 97 -11.77 -11.90 -16.04
CA VAL A 97 -11.92 -11.37 -17.42
C VAL A 97 -10.60 -11.10 -18.10
N LEU A 98 -9.47 -11.34 -17.42
CA LEU A 98 -8.15 -11.26 -18.03
C LEU A 98 -7.83 -12.52 -18.82
N GLU A 99 -7.36 -12.33 -20.05
CA GLU A 99 -6.89 -13.41 -20.90
C GLU A 99 -5.50 -13.91 -20.47
N PRO A 100 -5.14 -15.17 -20.74
CA PRO A 100 -3.79 -15.67 -20.55
C PRO A 100 -2.74 -14.75 -21.20
N GLY A 101 -1.62 -14.54 -20.51
CA GLY A 101 -0.55 -13.65 -20.95
C GLY A 101 -0.76 -12.16 -20.63
N LYS A 102 -1.94 -11.75 -20.14
CA LYS A 102 -2.17 -10.41 -19.61
C LYS A 102 -1.58 -10.27 -18.21
N LEU A 103 -1.30 -9.03 -17.77
CA LEU A 103 -0.71 -8.75 -16.48
C LEU A 103 -1.75 -8.25 -15.46
N PHE A 104 -1.70 -8.78 -14.26
CA PHE A 104 -2.45 -8.31 -13.11
C PHE A 104 -1.50 -7.88 -11.98
N VAL A 105 -1.45 -6.60 -11.70
CA VAL A 105 -0.67 -6.04 -10.58
C VAL A 105 -1.58 -5.90 -9.37
N VAL A 106 -1.26 -6.61 -8.30
CA VAL A 106 -2.04 -6.65 -7.06
C VAL A 106 -1.25 -6.02 -5.92
N THR A 107 -1.92 -5.20 -5.13
CA THR A 107 -1.33 -4.54 -3.97
C THR A 107 -1.46 -5.41 -2.72
N SER A 108 -0.34 -5.63 -2.04
CA SER A 108 -0.24 -6.26 -0.73
C SER A 108 0.48 -5.33 0.25
N GLY A 109 0.94 -5.83 1.37
CA GLY A 109 1.72 -5.08 2.34
C GLY A 109 2.84 -5.92 2.94
N VAL A 110 3.98 -5.31 3.26
CA VAL A 110 5.09 -6.01 3.95
C VAL A 110 4.66 -6.57 5.29
N GLY A 111 3.70 -5.92 5.97
CA GLY A 111 3.11 -6.40 7.22
C GLY A 111 2.19 -7.62 7.08
N LEU A 112 1.87 -8.05 5.85
CA LEU A 112 1.07 -9.25 5.56
C LEU A 112 1.95 -10.48 5.28
N THR A 113 3.25 -10.39 5.51
CA THR A 113 4.19 -11.52 5.33
C THR A 113 4.53 -12.17 6.66
N SER A 114 4.74 -13.48 6.62
CA SER A 114 5.27 -14.24 7.75
C SER A 114 6.73 -13.84 8.00
N GLY A 115 7.16 -13.84 9.25
CA GLY A 115 8.54 -13.55 9.61
C GLY A 115 8.76 -13.68 11.11
N THR A 116 9.99 -13.99 11.50
CA THR A 116 10.40 -14.00 12.90
C THR A 116 10.60 -12.55 13.38
N PRO A 117 10.22 -12.19 14.60
CA PRO A 117 10.51 -10.87 15.16
C PRO A 117 11.99 -10.51 15.01
N GLY A 118 12.26 -9.28 14.56
CA GLY A 118 13.62 -8.79 14.31
C GLY A 118 14.23 -9.14 12.94
N GLN A 119 13.63 -10.07 12.20
CA GLN A 119 14.07 -10.42 10.85
C GLN A 119 13.59 -9.41 9.82
N VAL A 120 14.49 -8.97 8.93
CA VAL A 120 14.16 -8.16 7.77
C VAL A 120 13.47 -9.04 6.72
N ARG A 121 12.23 -8.69 6.34
CA ARG A 121 11.44 -9.43 5.35
C ARG A 121 11.94 -9.18 3.95
N THR A 122 11.85 -10.20 3.10
CA THR A 122 12.27 -10.16 1.71
C THR A 122 11.12 -10.56 0.78
N GLU A 123 11.33 -10.47 -0.51
CA GLU A 123 10.35 -10.86 -1.53
C GLU A 123 10.03 -12.37 -1.51
N THR A 124 10.92 -13.19 -0.94
CA THR A 124 10.75 -14.65 -0.83
C THR A 124 9.93 -15.08 0.38
N ASP A 125 9.68 -14.19 1.33
CA ASP A 125 8.86 -14.51 2.49
C ASP A 125 7.40 -14.74 2.09
N LEU A 126 6.80 -15.77 2.68
CA LEU A 126 5.44 -16.14 2.35
C LEU A 126 4.42 -15.20 3.00
N PRO A 127 3.24 -15.00 2.38
CA PRO A 127 2.16 -14.28 3.03
C PRO A 127 1.68 -15.02 4.29
N VAL A 128 1.24 -14.25 5.29
CA VAL A 128 0.69 -14.81 6.53
C VAL A 128 -0.55 -15.64 6.22
N ASP A 129 -0.59 -16.86 6.73
CA ASP A 129 -1.77 -17.71 6.73
C ASP A 129 -2.30 -17.88 8.17
N SER A 130 -3.06 -16.89 8.62
CA SER A 130 -3.64 -16.86 9.96
C SER A 130 -5.08 -16.34 9.92
N PRO A 131 -6.02 -16.98 10.63
CA PRO A 131 -7.38 -16.47 10.75
C PRO A 131 -7.48 -15.07 11.37
N ALA A 132 -6.48 -14.65 12.14
CA ALA A 132 -6.40 -13.33 12.75
C ALA A 132 -6.11 -12.22 11.72
N ILE A 133 -5.58 -12.58 10.54
CA ILE A 133 -5.32 -11.65 9.44
C ILE A 133 -6.18 -12.06 8.24
N PRO A 134 -7.38 -11.50 8.08
CA PRO A 134 -8.32 -11.90 7.02
C PRO A 134 -7.89 -11.45 5.63
N ARG A 135 -7.05 -10.41 5.52
CA ARG A 135 -6.63 -9.83 4.25
C ARG A 135 -5.60 -10.71 3.54
N ARG A 136 -5.95 -11.25 2.36
CA ARG A 136 -5.17 -12.26 1.62
C ARG A 136 -5.08 -11.97 0.11
N PRO A 137 -4.60 -10.80 -0.32
CA PRO A 137 -4.56 -10.44 -1.74
C PRO A 137 -3.62 -11.32 -2.54
N GLU A 138 -2.50 -11.77 -1.97
CA GLU A 138 -1.52 -12.60 -2.66
C GLU A 138 -2.07 -14.00 -2.99
N GLN A 139 -2.79 -14.61 -2.04
CA GLN A 139 -3.42 -15.91 -2.27
C GLN A 139 -4.49 -15.83 -3.36
N ALA A 140 -5.33 -14.76 -3.34
CA ALA A 140 -6.32 -14.53 -4.39
C ALA A 140 -5.67 -14.33 -5.77
N ALA A 141 -4.55 -13.59 -5.82
CA ALA A 141 -3.79 -13.38 -7.05
C ALA A 141 -3.13 -14.65 -7.58
N GLN A 142 -2.64 -15.54 -6.72
CA GLN A 142 -2.07 -16.84 -7.10
C GLN A 142 -3.10 -17.74 -7.80
N GLU A 143 -4.38 -17.70 -7.35
CA GLU A 143 -5.44 -18.46 -8.04
C GLU A 143 -5.70 -17.95 -9.47
N ILE A 144 -5.52 -16.65 -9.71
CA ILE A 144 -5.63 -16.05 -11.03
C ILE A 144 -4.45 -16.46 -11.92
N ALA A 145 -3.25 -16.50 -11.35
CA ALA A 145 -2.05 -16.94 -12.08
C ALA A 145 -2.17 -18.37 -12.63
N LYS A 146 -2.91 -19.27 -11.95
CA LYS A 146 -3.17 -20.63 -12.43
C LYS A 146 -3.94 -20.68 -13.75
N LYS A 147 -4.59 -19.56 -14.14
CA LYS A 147 -5.31 -19.41 -15.42
C LYS A 147 -4.43 -18.87 -16.56
N GLY A 148 -3.12 -18.75 -16.33
CA GLY A 148 -2.15 -18.25 -17.31
C GLY A 148 -2.02 -16.71 -17.33
N VAL A 149 -2.63 -16.01 -16.40
CA VAL A 149 -2.43 -14.56 -16.20
C VAL A 149 -1.09 -14.33 -15.49
N HIS A 150 -0.30 -13.37 -15.95
CA HIS A 150 0.90 -12.96 -15.24
C HIS A 150 0.51 -12.11 -14.03
N VAL A 151 1.17 -12.29 -12.90
CA VAL A 151 0.85 -11.58 -11.67
C VAL A 151 2.09 -10.88 -11.12
N ALA A 152 1.96 -9.60 -10.85
CA ALA A 152 2.89 -8.85 -10.01
C ALA A 152 2.23 -8.55 -8.67
N VAL A 153 2.84 -8.96 -7.58
CA VAL A 153 2.45 -8.55 -6.22
C VAL A 153 3.36 -7.42 -5.78
N VAL A 154 2.80 -6.26 -5.46
CA VAL A 154 3.55 -5.15 -4.88
C VAL A 154 3.21 -5.03 -3.40
N ARG A 155 4.19 -5.33 -2.55
CA ARG A 155 4.08 -5.21 -1.09
C ARG A 155 4.48 -3.81 -0.66
N LEU A 156 3.52 -3.09 -0.11
CA LEU A 156 3.70 -1.71 0.35
C LEU A 156 4.24 -1.66 1.78
N PRO A 157 5.19 -0.75 2.06
CA PRO A 157 5.58 -0.32 3.39
C PRO A 157 4.69 0.86 3.86
N GLN A 158 5.17 1.70 4.80
CA GLN A 158 4.58 3.01 5.06
C GLN A 158 4.88 3.93 3.87
N VAL A 159 3.91 4.04 2.95
CA VAL A 159 4.03 4.96 1.80
C VAL A 159 3.73 6.38 2.27
N HIS A 160 4.61 7.33 1.97
CA HIS A 160 4.54 8.67 2.56
C HIS A 160 4.84 9.82 1.59
N ASP A 161 4.30 10.96 1.91
CA ASP A 161 4.68 12.30 1.51
C ASP A 161 4.39 13.25 2.70
N THR A 162 4.60 14.55 2.52
CA THR A 162 4.31 15.55 3.57
C THR A 162 2.82 15.71 3.91
N ARG A 163 1.91 15.04 3.19
CA ARG A 163 0.45 15.11 3.41
C ARG A 163 -0.11 13.85 4.08
N LYS A 164 0.48 12.68 3.78
CA LYS A 164 0.00 11.38 4.26
C LYS A 164 1.16 10.38 4.38
N GLN A 165 1.16 9.55 5.43
CA GLN A 165 2.26 8.65 5.75
C GLN A 165 1.77 7.29 6.23
N GLY A 166 1.14 6.52 5.34
CA GLY A 166 0.66 5.16 5.64
C GLY A 166 -0.26 5.13 6.87
N LEU A 167 0.15 4.43 7.92
CA LEU A 167 -0.57 4.31 9.21
C LEU A 167 -0.18 5.39 10.23
N VAL A 168 0.86 6.19 9.99
CA VAL A 168 1.36 7.22 10.91
C VAL A 168 0.32 8.29 11.27
N PRO A 169 -0.61 8.70 10.38
CA PRO A 169 -1.68 9.62 10.73
C PRO A 169 -2.53 9.16 11.92
N LEU A 170 -2.69 7.85 12.13
CA LEU A 170 -3.41 7.31 13.30
C LEU A 170 -2.62 7.56 14.59
N LEU A 171 -1.31 7.37 14.58
CA LEU A 171 -0.44 7.73 15.71
C LEU A 171 -0.49 9.22 16.01
N THR A 172 -0.46 10.05 14.97
CA THR A 172 -0.56 11.52 15.10
C THR A 172 -1.90 11.95 15.70
N GLN A 173 -3.00 11.30 15.27
CA GLN A 173 -4.32 11.56 15.82
C GLN A 173 -4.39 11.18 17.32
N ILE A 174 -3.94 9.97 17.69
CA ILE A 174 -3.92 9.51 19.08
C ILE A 174 -3.06 10.43 19.93
N ALA A 175 -1.89 10.85 19.45
CA ALA A 175 -1.01 11.76 20.16
C ALA A 175 -1.65 13.13 20.40
N ARG A 176 -2.42 13.64 19.43
CA ARG A 176 -3.19 14.89 19.57
C ARG A 176 -4.30 14.77 20.61
N GLU A 177 -5.07 13.68 20.57
CA GLU A 177 -6.18 13.43 21.49
C GLU A 177 -5.72 13.21 22.93
N LYS A 178 -4.59 12.53 23.12
CA LYS A 178 -4.06 12.20 24.46
C LYS A 178 -3.05 13.19 25.01
N GLY A 179 -2.58 14.14 24.19
CA GLY A 179 -1.56 15.11 24.60
C GLY A 179 -0.16 14.50 24.80
N VAL A 180 0.07 13.28 24.35
CA VAL A 180 1.37 12.59 24.38
C VAL A 180 1.55 11.73 23.16
N SER A 181 2.76 11.69 22.60
CA SER A 181 3.16 10.77 21.53
C SER A 181 3.88 9.57 22.14
N ALA A 182 3.27 8.38 22.09
CA ALA A 182 3.80 7.22 22.76
C ALA A 182 4.43 6.20 21.81
N TYR A 183 5.39 5.44 22.33
CA TYR A 183 5.92 4.22 21.72
C TYR A 183 6.02 3.12 22.78
N VAL A 184 5.96 1.84 22.35
CA VAL A 184 5.94 0.68 23.26
C VAL A 184 7.37 0.26 23.61
N GLY A 185 7.67 0.03 24.89
CA GLY A 185 8.96 -0.42 25.37
C GLY A 185 10.08 0.57 25.05
N ASP A 186 11.14 0.09 24.43
CA ASP A 186 12.27 0.91 23.99
C ASP A 186 12.00 1.60 22.61
N GLY A 187 10.90 1.25 21.93
CA GLY A 187 10.54 1.77 20.63
C GLY A 187 11.44 1.28 19.50
N ALA A 188 12.14 0.17 19.69
CA ALA A 188 13.07 -0.39 18.70
C ALA A 188 12.35 -1.14 17.57
N ASN A 189 11.06 -1.43 17.70
CA ASN A 189 10.28 -1.99 16.59
C ASN A 189 10.24 -1.02 15.41
N ARG A 190 10.31 -1.55 14.19
CA ARG A 190 10.60 -0.80 12.98
C ARG A 190 9.47 -0.93 11.96
N TRP A 191 9.26 0.13 11.21
CA TRP A 191 8.37 0.13 10.06
C TRP A 191 9.15 0.49 8.80
N ALA A 192 9.11 -0.38 7.81
CA ALA A 192 9.64 -0.07 6.48
C ALA A 192 8.87 1.09 5.86
N ALA A 193 9.55 1.92 5.05
CA ALA A 193 8.96 3.10 4.45
C ALA A 193 9.43 3.35 3.02
N ALA A 194 8.63 4.08 2.24
CA ALA A 194 9.02 4.57 0.92
C ALA A 194 8.20 5.80 0.51
N PRO A 195 8.83 6.79 -0.17
CA PRO A 195 8.13 7.98 -0.64
C PRO A 195 7.18 7.67 -1.77
N LEU A 196 6.06 8.38 -1.78
CA LEU A 196 4.93 8.19 -2.69
C LEU A 196 5.31 8.09 -4.17
N LYS A 197 6.16 9.02 -4.64
CA LYS A 197 6.55 9.07 -6.06
C LYS A 197 7.39 7.87 -6.47
N ASP A 198 8.31 7.44 -5.61
CA ASP A 198 9.12 6.25 -5.90
C ASP A 198 8.29 4.97 -5.88
N VAL A 199 7.26 4.89 -5.03
CA VAL A 199 6.30 3.80 -5.06
C VAL A 199 5.48 3.80 -6.35
N ALA A 200 4.99 4.95 -6.80
CA ALA A 200 4.29 5.07 -8.09
C ALA A 200 5.21 4.64 -9.25
N HIS A 201 6.47 5.06 -9.22
CA HIS A 201 7.48 4.65 -10.18
C HIS A 201 7.71 3.12 -10.19
N LEU A 202 7.78 2.49 -9.01
CA LEU A 202 7.88 1.02 -8.92
C LEU A 202 6.69 0.33 -9.58
N TYR A 203 5.46 0.82 -9.34
CA TYR A 203 4.28 0.26 -10.01
C TYR A 203 4.36 0.37 -11.53
N ARG A 204 4.81 1.51 -12.07
CA ARG A 204 5.04 1.65 -13.51
C ARG A 204 6.06 0.64 -14.02
N LEU A 205 7.19 0.50 -13.34
CA LEU A 205 8.21 -0.49 -13.71
C LEU A 205 7.66 -1.92 -13.64
N ALA A 206 6.84 -2.24 -12.63
CA ALA A 206 6.18 -3.53 -12.53
C ALA A 206 5.22 -3.78 -13.71
N VAL A 207 4.45 -2.76 -14.13
CA VAL A 207 3.58 -2.83 -15.33
C VAL A 207 4.39 -3.12 -16.60
N GLU A 208 5.57 -2.53 -16.73
CA GLU A 208 6.38 -2.63 -17.96
C GLU A 208 7.30 -3.86 -18.01
N LYS A 209 7.76 -4.35 -16.86
CA LYS A 209 8.87 -5.32 -16.78
C LYS A 209 8.49 -6.69 -16.21
N THR A 210 7.29 -6.86 -15.63
CA THR A 210 6.90 -8.16 -15.07
C THR A 210 6.72 -9.18 -16.17
N GLY A 211 7.48 -10.27 -16.06
CA GLY A 211 7.43 -11.41 -16.97
C GLY A 211 6.36 -12.45 -16.57
N PRO A 212 6.39 -13.62 -17.23
CA PRO A 212 5.47 -14.71 -16.95
C PRO A 212 5.49 -15.23 -15.51
N GLY A 213 4.33 -15.69 -15.03
CA GLY A 213 4.19 -16.28 -13.70
C GLY A 213 3.82 -15.28 -12.61
N VAL A 214 4.23 -15.55 -11.38
CA VAL A 214 4.00 -14.69 -10.22
C VAL A 214 5.34 -14.10 -9.77
N THR A 215 5.39 -12.78 -9.70
CA THR A 215 6.56 -12.05 -9.21
C THR A 215 6.14 -11.15 -8.04
N VAL A 216 6.93 -11.14 -6.98
CA VAL A 216 6.69 -10.32 -5.79
C VAL A 216 7.74 -9.22 -5.75
N TYR A 217 7.31 -7.99 -5.47
CA TYR A 217 8.17 -6.81 -5.30
C TYR A 217 7.90 -6.15 -3.95
N ASN A 218 8.96 -5.78 -3.22
CA ASN A 218 8.86 -4.97 -2.02
C ASN A 218 9.14 -3.50 -2.38
N ALA A 219 8.15 -2.62 -2.24
CA ALA A 219 8.29 -1.19 -2.55
C ALA A 219 8.91 -0.42 -1.37
N VAL A 220 10.14 -0.81 -0.97
CA VAL A 220 10.80 -0.34 0.25
C VAL A 220 12.03 0.49 -0.08
N GLN A 221 12.07 1.74 0.44
CA GLN A 221 13.27 2.58 0.41
C GLN A 221 14.08 2.46 1.70
N GLU A 222 13.42 2.65 2.84
CA GLU A 222 13.98 2.52 4.17
C GLU A 222 13.54 1.18 4.78
N GLU A 223 14.50 0.32 5.10
CA GLU A 223 14.21 -1.03 5.60
C GLU A 223 13.46 -1.03 6.93
N GLY A 224 13.66 0.01 7.76
CA GLY A 224 12.94 0.13 9.02
C GLY A 224 13.24 1.42 9.76
N VAL A 225 12.23 2.23 9.95
CA VAL A 225 12.25 3.44 10.80
C VAL A 225 11.70 3.06 12.16
N SER A 226 12.40 3.41 13.25
CA SER A 226 12.01 3.00 14.60
C SER A 226 10.74 3.72 15.08
N ALA A 227 9.92 2.99 15.85
CA ALA A 227 8.70 3.57 16.44
C ALA A 227 9.04 4.75 17.36
N ARG A 228 10.21 4.74 18.03
CA ARG A 228 10.70 5.85 18.83
C ARG A 228 10.93 7.10 18.00
N GLU A 229 11.67 7.01 16.86
CA GLU A 229 11.92 8.17 15.99
C GLU A 229 10.63 8.76 15.42
N ILE A 230 9.69 7.89 15.02
CA ILE A 230 8.36 8.30 14.55
C ILE A 230 7.64 9.07 15.67
N ALA A 231 7.58 8.50 16.88
CA ALA A 231 6.89 9.12 18.01
C ALA A 231 7.54 10.44 18.46
N GLU A 232 8.86 10.51 18.52
CA GLU A 232 9.61 11.73 18.84
C GLU A 232 9.36 12.83 17.80
N THR A 233 9.31 12.48 16.52
CA THR A 233 9.04 13.45 15.44
C THR A 233 7.61 13.97 15.51
N ILE A 234 6.62 13.08 15.73
CA ILE A 234 5.22 13.48 15.96
C ILE A 234 5.12 14.39 17.18
N GLY A 235 5.77 14.02 18.29
CA GLY A 235 5.77 14.79 19.52
C GLY A 235 6.31 16.21 19.32
N LYS A 236 7.42 16.37 18.60
CA LYS A 236 7.97 17.68 18.22
C LYS A 236 6.98 18.48 17.37
N GLY A 237 6.38 17.87 16.35
CA GLY A 237 5.42 18.52 15.45
C GLY A 237 4.17 19.01 16.16
N LEU A 238 3.61 18.21 17.06
CA LEU A 238 2.43 18.54 17.88
C LEU A 238 2.75 19.37 19.14
N ARG A 239 4.04 19.53 19.51
CA ARG A 239 4.49 20.13 20.77
C ARG A 239 3.98 19.40 22.02
N VAL A 240 3.97 18.07 21.96
CA VAL A 240 3.63 17.19 23.08
C VAL A 240 4.83 16.31 23.44
N PRO A 241 4.95 15.82 24.68
CA PRO A 241 6.05 14.91 25.03
C PRO A 241 5.97 13.60 24.27
N ALA A 242 7.13 13.04 23.90
CA ALA A 242 7.26 11.67 23.45
C ALA A 242 7.60 10.79 24.66
N VAL A 243 6.86 9.70 24.85
CA VAL A 243 6.99 8.85 26.05
C VAL A 243 7.04 7.36 25.69
N SER A 244 7.85 6.61 26.45
CA SER A 244 7.79 5.15 26.46
C SER A 244 6.62 4.68 27.31
N ILE A 245 5.85 3.71 26.81
CA ILE A 245 4.83 3.03 27.61
C ILE A 245 5.14 1.53 27.64
N THR A 246 4.70 0.85 28.71
CA THR A 246 4.88 -0.59 28.82
C THR A 246 3.92 -1.35 27.90
N PRO A 247 4.21 -2.60 27.46
CA PRO A 247 3.34 -3.37 26.58
C PRO A 247 1.92 -3.55 27.10
N ASP A 248 1.73 -3.68 28.40
CA ASP A 248 0.42 -3.81 29.06
C ASP A 248 -0.41 -2.51 28.96
N MET A 249 0.21 -1.35 28.86
CA MET A 249 -0.45 -0.06 28.66
C MET A 249 -0.82 0.20 27.19
N ALA A 250 -0.27 -0.55 26.24
CA ALA A 250 -0.49 -0.32 24.81
C ALA A 250 -1.97 -0.37 24.41
N GLY A 251 -2.73 -1.33 24.98
CA GLY A 251 -4.17 -1.46 24.73
C GLY A 251 -4.98 -0.24 25.18
N GLU A 252 -4.68 0.32 26.36
CA GLU A 252 -5.32 1.53 26.88
C GLU A 252 -4.94 2.77 26.06
N HIS A 253 -3.67 2.86 25.63
CA HIS A 253 -3.18 4.04 24.92
C HIS A 253 -3.62 4.03 23.45
N PHE A 254 -3.38 2.95 22.72
CA PHE A 254 -3.61 2.85 21.26
C PHE A 254 -4.95 2.22 20.88
N GLY A 255 -5.70 1.67 21.85
CA GLY A 255 -6.96 0.97 21.56
C GLY A 255 -6.74 -0.19 20.57
N TRP A 256 -7.61 -0.28 19.58
CA TRP A 256 -7.52 -1.30 18.53
C TRP A 256 -6.19 -1.26 17.73
N PHE A 257 -5.53 -0.11 17.70
CA PHE A 257 -4.28 0.08 16.96
C PHE A 257 -3.04 -0.46 17.70
N ALA A 258 -3.17 -0.89 18.97
CA ALA A 258 -2.07 -1.34 19.82
C ALA A 258 -1.19 -2.43 19.16
N HIS A 259 -1.84 -3.39 18.49
CA HIS A 259 -1.12 -4.45 17.78
C HIS A 259 -0.19 -3.88 16.70
N PHE A 260 -0.68 -2.95 15.88
CA PHE A 260 0.12 -2.32 14.82
C PHE A 260 1.23 -1.45 15.40
N ALA A 261 0.95 -0.68 16.46
CA ALA A 261 1.94 0.18 17.12
C ALA A 261 3.15 -0.59 17.66
N ALA A 262 2.96 -1.84 18.09
CA ALA A 262 4.01 -2.71 18.61
C ALA A 262 4.67 -3.61 17.54
N LEU A 263 4.14 -3.65 16.30
CA LEU A 263 4.59 -4.59 15.28
C LEU A 263 5.94 -4.16 14.68
N ASP A 264 6.92 -5.10 14.65
CA ASP A 264 8.18 -4.93 13.93
C ASP A 264 8.03 -5.45 12.49
N MET A 265 8.12 -4.55 11.51
CA MET A 265 7.88 -4.82 10.09
C MET A 265 9.03 -4.30 9.19
N PRO A 266 10.30 -4.59 9.50
CA PRO A 266 11.36 -4.21 8.59
C PRO A 266 11.29 -5.08 7.33
N ALA A 267 11.64 -4.49 6.18
CA ALA A 267 11.65 -5.22 4.91
C ALA A 267 12.72 -4.66 3.97
N SER A 268 13.35 -5.54 3.20
CA SER A 268 14.32 -5.18 2.17
C SER A 268 13.68 -5.19 0.78
N SER A 269 14.23 -4.40 -0.12
CA SER A 269 13.90 -4.36 -1.54
C SER A 269 15.11 -4.63 -2.43
N GLU A 270 16.17 -5.24 -1.90
CA GLU A 270 17.42 -5.44 -2.63
C GLU A 270 17.19 -6.20 -3.95
N TRP A 271 16.40 -7.26 -3.92
CA TRP A 271 16.05 -8.00 -5.11
C TRP A 271 15.17 -7.20 -6.06
N THR A 272 14.13 -6.52 -5.54
CA THR A 272 13.24 -5.65 -6.33
C THR A 272 14.02 -4.59 -7.08
N ARG A 273 14.96 -3.90 -6.41
CA ARG A 273 15.81 -2.87 -7.02
C ARG A 273 16.60 -3.43 -8.20
N LYS A 274 17.22 -4.59 -8.03
CA LYS A 274 17.98 -5.26 -9.11
C LYS A 274 17.06 -5.72 -10.26
N ALA A 275 15.93 -6.33 -9.93
CA ALA A 275 15.03 -6.90 -10.93
C ALA A 275 14.36 -5.82 -11.81
N LEU A 276 13.97 -4.69 -11.21
CA LEU A 276 13.31 -3.60 -11.92
C LEU A 276 14.25 -2.47 -12.34
N GLY A 277 15.50 -2.40 -11.85
CA GLY A 277 16.31 -1.20 -11.93
C GLY A 277 15.66 -0.02 -11.22
N TRP A 278 15.00 -0.29 -10.08
CA TRP A 278 14.30 0.71 -9.30
C TRP A 278 15.25 1.36 -8.30
N GLU A 279 15.42 2.66 -8.39
CA GLU A 279 16.29 3.44 -7.54
C GLU A 279 15.47 4.55 -6.85
N PRO A 280 14.91 4.30 -5.65
CA PRO A 280 14.18 5.33 -4.92
C PRO A 280 15.13 6.42 -4.43
N THR A 281 14.76 7.68 -4.65
CA THR A 281 15.58 8.87 -4.36
C THR A 281 14.85 9.94 -3.56
N GLY A 282 13.58 9.73 -3.25
CA GLY A 282 12.78 10.69 -2.49
C GLY A 282 13.20 10.80 -1.02
N PRO A 283 12.58 11.74 -0.27
CA PRO A 283 12.88 11.94 1.15
C PRO A 283 12.54 10.71 1.98
N GLY A 284 13.19 10.57 3.15
CA GLY A 284 12.84 9.56 4.14
C GLY A 284 11.58 9.91 4.93
N LEU A 285 11.01 8.91 5.62
CA LEU A 285 9.77 9.08 6.42
C LEU A 285 9.91 10.19 7.48
N ILE A 286 11.02 10.22 8.19
CA ILE A 286 11.25 11.22 9.24
C ILE A 286 11.38 12.61 8.65
N GLU A 287 11.97 12.78 7.48
CA GLU A 287 12.04 14.06 6.78
C GLU A 287 10.64 14.55 6.39
N ASP A 288 9.81 13.70 5.80
CA ASP A 288 8.43 14.06 5.44
C ASP A 288 7.58 14.37 6.68
N LEU A 289 7.72 13.60 7.76
CA LEU A 289 7.06 13.89 9.03
C LEU A 289 7.50 15.22 9.64
N THR A 290 8.78 15.57 9.52
CA THR A 290 9.30 16.85 10.03
C THR A 290 8.72 18.03 9.23
N ASN A 291 8.54 17.85 7.91
CA ASN A 291 8.07 18.91 7.01
C ASN A 291 6.54 18.93 6.83
N MET A 292 5.80 17.98 7.40
CA MET A 292 4.34 17.98 7.32
C MET A 292 3.70 19.09 8.17
N LYS A 293 2.48 19.47 7.82
CA LYS A 293 1.67 20.38 8.62
C LYS A 293 0.89 19.59 9.66
N TYR A 294 1.19 19.83 10.94
CA TYR A 294 0.52 19.21 12.10
C TYR A 294 -0.77 19.96 12.54
N LEU A 295 -1.36 20.78 11.68
CA LEU A 295 -2.53 21.62 11.99
C LEU A 295 -3.84 20.86 11.85
#